data_d29cd1a3daadabe995e8383ba2196d4c
#
_entry.id   d29cd1a3daadabe995e8383ba2196d4c
#
_cell.length_a   1.000
_cell.length_b   1.000
_cell.length_c   1.000
_cell.angle_alpha   90.00
_cell.angle_beta   90.00
_cell.angle_gamma   90.00
#
_symmetry.space_group_name_H-M   'P 1'
#
loop_
_entity.id
_entity.type
_entity.pdbx_description
1 polymer ?
#
loop_
_entity_poly.entity_id
_entity_poly.type
_entity_poly.pdbx_seq_one_letter_code
_entity_poly.pdbx_strand_id
1 'polypeptide(L)'
;MNRNADDRRIIAACTSWEDVENLNLMLSRLIEATESRNFLPLCVAFDRSGVESRGEESIRELMAAFDVSNLAGFLLFGEMIRSDEINRHIIQLAQEKKLPVFMMEREYEGCINMAFSYGDGFEKVARHLVEEHGCGDIVMVAGIQGNSYSEERISLCRQILEENGSSLPPEKVIYGEYWDEPTYRALDRYFADGGRVPEAFLCANDAMAIAVCIYLSERNIRVPEQVRVAGFDGTLPGESHVPAITTARPDFSYMFGKMLDRMENWNAEDTGKTELWPIPYEFLQRESCGCVQRNAFLSTKKSGELKIDNLIYTRHIRAMGNFIRKTLSMNSLEMLSE
;
A
#
# COMPACT_ATOMS: atom_id res chain seq x y z
N MET A 1 11.92 -11.71 -29.58
CA MET A 1 10.85 -12.65 -29.93
C MET A 1 9.53 -11.98 -29.57
N ASN A 2 8.76 -11.55 -30.56
CA ASN A 2 7.40 -11.05 -30.33
C ASN A 2 6.53 -12.25 -29.91
N ARG A 3 6.26 -12.37 -28.60
CA ARG A 3 5.20 -13.27 -28.12
C ARG A 3 3.88 -12.61 -28.47
N ASN A 4 2.99 -13.32 -29.15
CA ASN A 4 1.64 -12.84 -29.42
C ASN A 4 0.96 -12.49 -28.10
N ALA A 5 0.29 -11.34 -28.05
CA ALA A 5 -0.43 -10.88 -26.84
C ALA A 5 -1.53 -11.87 -26.40
N ASP A 6 -1.97 -12.75 -27.28
CA ASP A 6 -3.05 -13.72 -27.05
C ASP A 6 -2.65 -14.96 -26.23
N ASP A 7 -1.34 -15.22 -26.00
CA ASP A 7 -0.89 -16.42 -25.28
C ASP A 7 -0.56 -16.19 -23.80
N ARG A 8 -0.66 -14.95 -23.29
CA ARG A 8 -0.36 -14.64 -21.87
C ARG A 8 -1.48 -15.10 -20.97
N ARG A 9 -1.11 -15.64 -19.81
CA ARG A 9 -2.04 -16.03 -18.75
C ARG A 9 -2.53 -14.79 -18.00
N ILE A 10 -3.83 -14.66 -17.77
CA ILE A 10 -4.45 -13.47 -17.17
C ILE A 10 -4.50 -13.62 -15.64
N ILE A 11 -4.06 -12.60 -14.93
CA ILE A 11 -4.27 -12.44 -13.49
C ILE A 11 -5.37 -11.41 -13.30
N ALA A 12 -6.52 -11.80 -12.73
CA ALA A 12 -7.59 -10.88 -12.39
C ALA A 12 -7.27 -10.18 -11.06
N ALA A 13 -6.79 -8.94 -11.14
CA ALA A 13 -6.52 -8.10 -9.96
C ALA A 13 -7.79 -7.30 -9.62
N CYS A 14 -8.49 -7.73 -8.57
CA CYS A 14 -9.82 -7.23 -8.19
C CYS A 14 -9.73 -6.22 -7.05
N THR A 15 -10.30 -5.04 -7.22
CA THR A 15 -10.25 -3.92 -6.28
C THR A 15 -11.50 -3.06 -6.32
N SER A 16 -11.58 -2.00 -5.50
CA SER A 16 -12.57 -0.92 -5.66
C SER A 16 -11.91 0.39 -6.11
N TRP A 17 -12.74 1.36 -6.52
CA TRP A 17 -12.26 2.66 -7.04
C TRP A 17 -11.83 3.65 -5.96
N GLU A 18 -12.03 3.34 -4.68
CA GLU A 18 -12.00 4.32 -3.59
C GLU A 18 -10.58 4.69 -3.11
N ASP A 19 -9.57 3.84 -3.33
CA ASP A 19 -8.18 4.09 -2.89
C ASP A 19 -7.20 4.00 -4.08
N VAL A 20 -7.12 5.08 -4.83
CA VAL A 20 -6.36 5.12 -6.10
C VAL A 20 -4.84 5.24 -5.87
N GLU A 21 -4.38 5.86 -4.78
CA GLU A 21 -2.95 6.13 -4.59
C GLU A 21 -2.16 4.87 -4.25
N ASN A 22 -2.60 4.11 -3.26
CA ASN A 22 -1.98 2.85 -2.88
C ASN A 22 -2.13 1.79 -3.98
N LEU A 23 -3.29 1.78 -4.63
CA LEU A 23 -3.56 0.89 -5.75
C LEU A 23 -2.57 1.10 -6.91
N ASN A 24 -2.26 2.34 -7.26
CA ASN A 24 -1.32 2.65 -8.34
C ASN A 24 0.07 2.09 -8.09
N LEU A 25 0.58 2.21 -6.86
CA LEU A 25 1.88 1.64 -6.49
C LEU A 25 1.87 0.12 -6.61
N MET A 26 0.86 -0.54 -6.04
CA MET A 26 0.74 -2.00 -6.08
C MET A 26 0.57 -2.54 -7.50
N LEU A 27 -0.27 -1.91 -8.33
CA LEU A 27 -0.45 -2.30 -9.73
C LEU A 27 0.84 -2.09 -10.56
N SER A 28 1.58 -1.01 -10.33
CA SER A 28 2.87 -0.79 -10.99
C SER A 28 3.85 -1.91 -10.67
N ARG A 29 3.95 -2.32 -9.40
CA ARG A 29 4.81 -3.41 -8.97
C ARG A 29 4.37 -4.78 -9.49
N LEU A 30 3.06 -4.99 -9.58
CA LEU A 30 2.52 -6.20 -10.21
C LEU A 30 2.87 -6.26 -11.71
N ILE A 31 2.71 -5.15 -12.43
CA ILE A 31 3.08 -5.06 -13.86
C ILE A 31 4.57 -5.32 -14.04
N GLU A 32 5.45 -4.64 -13.27
CA GLU A 32 6.89 -4.88 -13.30
C GLU A 32 7.25 -6.36 -13.04
N ALA A 33 6.61 -6.99 -12.06
CA ALA A 33 6.84 -8.41 -11.75
C ALA A 33 6.41 -9.34 -12.89
N THR A 34 5.41 -8.95 -13.68
CA THR A 34 4.90 -9.77 -14.81
C THR A 34 5.66 -9.57 -16.11
N GLU A 35 6.47 -8.50 -16.28
CA GLU A 35 7.17 -8.18 -17.55
C GLU A 35 8.06 -9.31 -18.08
N SER A 36 8.77 -10.03 -17.18
CA SER A 36 9.66 -11.13 -17.53
C SER A 36 8.96 -12.49 -17.56
N ARG A 37 7.67 -12.56 -17.22
CA ARG A 37 6.88 -13.78 -17.09
C ARG A 37 5.74 -13.81 -18.11
N ASN A 38 5.11 -14.97 -18.27
CA ASN A 38 4.01 -15.14 -19.22
C ASN A 38 2.65 -14.77 -18.61
N PHE A 39 2.56 -13.61 -17.90
CA PHE A 39 1.34 -13.14 -17.28
C PHE A 39 0.93 -11.74 -17.76
N LEU A 40 -0.36 -11.48 -17.71
CA LEU A 40 -0.97 -10.19 -18.00
C LEU A 40 -1.91 -9.83 -16.83
N PRO A 41 -1.62 -8.81 -16.02
CA PRO A 41 -2.56 -8.35 -15.01
C PRO A 41 -3.73 -7.62 -15.68
N LEU A 42 -4.94 -8.05 -15.34
CA LEU A 42 -6.20 -7.40 -15.69
C LEU A 42 -6.79 -6.78 -14.43
N CYS A 43 -6.76 -5.46 -14.32
CA CYS A 43 -7.38 -4.76 -13.19
C CYS A 43 -8.90 -4.71 -13.38
N VAL A 44 -9.62 -5.28 -12.42
CA VAL A 44 -11.08 -5.26 -12.34
C VAL A 44 -11.48 -4.46 -11.11
N ALA A 45 -11.93 -3.24 -11.33
CA ALA A 45 -12.32 -2.34 -10.25
C ALA A 45 -13.86 -2.26 -10.16
N PHE A 46 -14.38 -2.46 -8.95
CA PHE A 46 -15.81 -2.45 -8.68
C PHE A 46 -16.27 -1.08 -8.16
N ASP A 47 -17.46 -0.70 -8.57
CA ASP A 47 -18.22 0.31 -7.86
C ASP A 47 -19.03 -0.39 -6.75
N ARG A 48 -18.60 -0.25 -5.50
CA ARG A 48 -19.25 -0.86 -4.35
C ARG A 48 -20.73 -0.44 -4.23
N SER A 49 -21.02 0.83 -4.42
CA SER A 49 -22.37 1.37 -4.34
C SER A 49 -23.27 0.81 -5.45
N GLY A 50 -22.73 0.57 -6.63
CA GLY A 50 -23.40 -0.05 -7.75
C GLY A 50 -23.72 -1.53 -7.50
N VAL A 51 -22.81 -2.28 -6.89
CA VAL A 51 -23.03 -3.69 -6.55
C VAL A 51 -24.05 -3.82 -5.43
N GLU A 52 -23.95 -3.04 -4.36
CA GLU A 52 -24.90 -3.06 -3.25
C GLU A 52 -26.32 -2.66 -3.69
N SER A 53 -26.46 -1.78 -4.69
CA SER A 53 -27.77 -1.32 -5.17
C SER A 53 -28.47 -2.26 -6.17
N ARG A 54 -27.69 -3.07 -6.93
CA ARG A 54 -28.23 -3.96 -7.97
C ARG A 54 -28.27 -5.44 -7.56
N GLY A 55 -27.66 -5.82 -6.44
CA GLY A 55 -27.69 -7.17 -5.90
C GLY A 55 -27.13 -8.25 -6.83
N GLU A 56 -27.79 -9.41 -6.89
CA GLU A 56 -27.33 -10.60 -7.61
C GLU A 56 -27.10 -10.40 -9.12
N GLU A 57 -27.76 -9.43 -9.76
CA GLU A 57 -27.59 -9.17 -11.20
C GLU A 57 -26.18 -8.62 -11.48
N SER A 58 -25.73 -7.64 -10.69
CA SER A 58 -24.38 -7.08 -10.83
C SER A 58 -23.29 -8.09 -10.53
N ILE A 59 -23.52 -8.98 -9.56
CA ILE A 59 -22.58 -10.07 -9.26
C ILE A 59 -22.50 -11.02 -10.47
N ARG A 60 -23.63 -11.33 -11.10
CA ARG A 60 -23.65 -12.22 -12.28
C ARG A 60 -22.93 -11.60 -13.47
N GLU A 61 -23.15 -10.32 -13.74
CA GLU A 61 -22.43 -9.56 -14.79
C GLU A 61 -20.93 -9.54 -14.52
N LEU A 62 -20.55 -9.32 -13.26
CA LEU A 62 -19.15 -9.37 -12.83
C LEU A 62 -18.52 -10.74 -13.05
N MET A 63 -19.21 -11.82 -12.66
CA MET A 63 -18.72 -13.19 -12.86
C MET A 63 -18.57 -13.52 -14.35
N ALA A 64 -19.43 -12.98 -15.23
CA ALA A 64 -19.31 -13.14 -16.66
C ALA A 64 -18.05 -12.45 -17.23
N ALA A 65 -17.58 -11.35 -16.62
CA ALA A 65 -16.34 -10.70 -17.03
C ALA A 65 -15.08 -11.57 -16.82
N PHE A 66 -15.15 -12.58 -15.95
CA PHE A 66 -14.08 -13.54 -15.71
C PHE A 66 -14.14 -14.80 -16.59
N ASP A 67 -15.06 -14.85 -17.54
CA ASP A 67 -15.11 -15.97 -18.49
C ASP A 67 -14.10 -15.79 -19.63
N VAL A 68 -12.83 -15.75 -19.26
CA VAL A 68 -11.69 -15.65 -20.17
C VAL A 68 -10.90 -16.96 -20.19
N SER A 69 -10.55 -17.43 -21.36
CA SER A 69 -9.95 -18.76 -21.56
C SER A 69 -8.58 -18.92 -20.89
N ASN A 70 -7.84 -17.81 -20.71
CA ASN A 70 -6.45 -17.81 -20.22
C ASN A 70 -6.33 -17.32 -18.78
N LEU A 71 -7.41 -17.36 -17.99
CA LEU A 71 -7.37 -16.95 -16.59
C LEU A 71 -6.44 -17.87 -15.77
N ALA A 72 -5.48 -17.26 -15.08
CA ALA A 72 -4.48 -17.96 -14.27
C ALA A 72 -4.83 -17.99 -12.78
N GLY A 73 -5.58 -17.01 -12.31
CA GLY A 73 -5.98 -16.87 -10.92
C GLY A 73 -6.44 -15.45 -10.59
N PHE A 74 -6.75 -15.27 -9.32
CA PHE A 74 -7.28 -14.01 -8.80
C PHE A 74 -6.34 -13.42 -7.75
N LEU A 75 -6.17 -12.10 -7.79
CA LEU A 75 -5.57 -11.29 -6.74
C LEU A 75 -6.65 -10.34 -6.21
N LEU A 76 -7.07 -10.53 -4.96
CA LEU A 76 -8.12 -9.74 -4.33
C LEU A 76 -7.51 -8.76 -3.34
N PHE A 77 -7.79 -7.46 -3.52
CA PHE A 77 -7.44 -6.41 -2.57
C PHE A 77 -8.55 -6.31 -1.52
N GLY A 78 -8.53 -7.22 -0.53
CA GLY A 78 -9.64 -7.47 0.39
C GLY A 78 -10.10 -6.25 1.18
N GLU A 79 -9.17 -5.45 1.70
CA GLU A 79 -9.49 -4.20 2.42
C GLU A 79 -10.09 -3.13 1.52
N MET A 80 -9.74 -3.10 0.23
CA MET A 80 -10.30 -2.14 -0.73
C MET A 80 -11.69 -2.57 -1.20
N ILE A 81 -11.91 -3.88 -1.46
CA ILE A 81 -13.21 -4.39 -1.93
C ILE A 81 -14.30 -4.19 -0.87
N ARG A 82 -13.99 -4.41 0.41
CA ARG A 82 -14.89 -4.23 1.57
C ARG A 82 -16.27 -4.89 1.46
N SER A 83 -16.40 -5.88 0.59
CA SER A 83 -17.63 -6.67 0.41
C SER A 83 -17.33 -8.16 0.53
N ASP A 84 -17.80 -8.76 1.62
CA ASP A 84 -17.67 -10.20 1.85
C ASP A 84 -18.44 -11.02 0.80
N GLU A 85 -19.53 -10.48 0.30
CA GLU A 85 -20.36 -11.13 -0.71
C GLU A 85 -19.60 -11.25 -2.04
N ILE A 86 -19.00 -10.15 -2.52
CA ILE A 86 -18.18 -10.15 -3.74
C ILE A 86 -16.99 -11.10 -3.59
N ASN A 87 -16.28 -11.00 -2.46
CA ASN A 87 -15.13 -11.86 -2.22
C ASN A 87 -15.51 -13.34 -2.27
N ARG A 88 -16.59 -13.74 -1.60
CA ARG A 88 -17.07 -15.14 -1.61
C ARG A 88 -17.47 -15.62 -3.00
N HIS A 89 -18.13 -14.79 -3.81
CA HIS A 89 -18.49 -15.17 -5.17
C HIS A 89 -17.26 -15.38 -6.06
N ILE A 90 -16.25 -14.52 -5.95
CA ILE A 90 -14.99 -14.70 -6.70
C ILE A 90 -14.25 -15.96 -6.23
N ILE A 91 -14.19 -16.21 -4.92
CA ILE A 91 -13.59 -17.41 -4.35
C ILE A 91 -14.31 -18.67 -4.86
N GLN A 92 -15.65 -18.67 -4.85
CA GLN A 92 -16.42 -19.78 -5.37
C GLN A 92 -16.16 -20.02 -6.86
N LEU A 93 -16.17 -18.97 -7.67
CA LEU A 93 -15.83 -19.07 -9.10
C LEU A 93 -14.43 -19.63 -9.33
N ALA A 94 -13.46 -19.19 -8.54
CA ALA A 94 -12.09 -19.69 -8.62
C ALA A 94 -12.01 -21.17 -8.27
N GLN A 95 -12.75 -21.63 -7.25
CA GLN A 95 -12.84 -23.04 -6.88
C GLN A 95 -13.46 -23.90 -8.00
N GLU A 96 -14.53 -23.43 -8.63
CA GLU A 96 -15.16 -24.09 -9.78
C GLU A 96 -14.20 -24.21 -10.97
N LYS A 97 -13.41 -23.17 -11.23
CA LYS A 97 -12.38 -23.15 -12.29
C LYS A 97 -11.07 -23.82 -11.87
N LYS A 98 -10.92 -24.27 -10.61
CA LYS A 98 -9.70 -24.84 -10.02
C LYS A 98 -8.49 -23.89 -10.10
N LEU A 99 -8.71 -22.60 -9.85
CA LEU A 99 -7.72 -21.55 -9.90
C LEU A 99 -7.33 -21.05 -8.50
N PRO A 100 -6.10 -20.54 -8.31
CA PRO A 100 -5.69 -19.92 -7.06
C PRO A 100 -6.36 -18.57 -6.83
N VAL A 101 -6.61 -18.28 -5.54
CA VAL A 101 -7.01 -16.96 -5.05
C VAL A 101 -5.96 -16.47 -4.07
N PHE A 102 -5.39 -15.32 -4.36
CA PHE A 102 -4.50 -14.59 -3.45
C PHE A 102 -5.29 -13.43 -2.84
N MET A 103 -5.46 -13.47 -1.52
CA MET A 103 -6.22 -12.47 -0.77
C MET A 103 -5.27 -11.57 0.00
N MET A 104 -5.34 -10.26 -0.21
CA MET A 104 -4.54 -9.29 0.51
C MET A 104 -5.31 -8.74 1.71
N GLU A 105 -4.64 -8.70 2.86
CA GLU A 105 -5.05 -8.03 4.10
C GLU A 105 -6.38 -8.47 4.71
N ARG A 106 -6.95 -9.55 4.22
CA ARG A 106 -8.08 -10.26 4.82
C ARG A 106 -7.83 -11.75 4.79
N GLU A 107 -8.52 -12.49 5.65
CA GLU A 107 -8.43 -13.93 5.72
C GLU A 107 -9.73 -14.58 5.29
N TYR A 108 -9.62 -15.45 4.28
CA TYR A 108 -10.71 -16.29 3.80
C TYR A 108 -10.27 -17.74 3.67
N GLU A 109 -11.17 -18.65 3.98
CA GLU A 109 -10.96 -20.08 3.72
C GLU A 109 -10.85 -20.34 2.20
N GLY A 110 -9.96 -21.26 1.84
CA GLY A 110 -9.74 -21.63 0.44
C GLY A 110 -8.88 -20.65 -0.35
N CYS A 111 -8.24 -19.69 0.32
CA CYS A 111 -7.37 -18.68 -0.26
C CYS A 111 -5.94 -18.78 0.24
N ILE A 112 -5.00 -18.24 -0.54
CA ILE A 112 -3.67 -17.89 -0.09
C ILE A 112 -3.75 -16.47 0.46
N ASN A 113 -3.82 -16.35 1.80
CA ASN A 113 -3.98 -15.09 2.50
C ASN A 113 -2.61 -14.44 2.70
N MET A 114 -2.43 -13.24 2.15
CA MET A 114 -1.20 -12.45 2.25
C MET A 114 -1.38 -11.37 3.31
N ALA A 115 -0.75 -11.58 4.47
CA ALA A 115 -0.82 -10.69 5.63
C ALA A 115 0.45 -9.84 5.72
N PHE A 116 0.31 -8.52 5.81
CA PHE A 116 1.44 -7.62 5.96
C PHE A 116 1.99 -7.64 7.39
N SER A 117 3.30 -7.79 7.54
CA SER A 117 3.99 -7.77 8.84
C SER A 117 4.23 -6.33 9.31
N TYR A 118 3.15 -5.60 9.62
CA TYR A 118 3.17 -4.18 9.99
C TYR A 118 4.13 -3.89 11.16
N GLY A 119 4.06 -4.69 12.22
CA GLY A 119 4.90 -4.54 13.41
C GLY A 119 6.38 -4.60 13.05
N ASP A 120 6.82 -5.63 12.31
CA ASP A 120 8.22 -5.79 11.86
C ASP A 120 8.69 -4.60 11.02
N GLY A 121 7.82 -4.06 10.16
CA GLY A 121 8.14 -2.92 9.34
C GLY A 121 8.35 -1.66 10.17
N PHE A 122 7.46 -1.38 11.11
CA PHE A 122 7.56 -0.23 11.99
C PHE A 122 8.74 -0.33 12.97
N GLU A 123 8.99 -1.53 13.50
CA GLU A 123 10.15 -1.80 14.34
C GLU A 123 11.46 -1.44 13.63
N LYS A 124 11.63 -1.80 12.35
CA LYS A 124 12.84 -1.44 11.57
C LYS A 124 13.05 0.08 11.50
N VAL A 125 11.98 0.85 11.31
CA VAL A 125 12.06 2.32 11.26
C VAL A 125 12.41 2.89 12.64
N ALA A 126 11.76 2.41 13.70
CA ALA A 126 12.00 2.88 15.06
C ALA A 126 13.42 2.55 15.53
N ARG A 127 13.89 1.31 15.32
CA ARG A 127 15.27 0.89 15.65
C ARG A 127 16.30 1.70 14.89
N HIS A 128 16.06 2.01 13.63
CA HIS A 128 16.97 2.85 12.85
C HIS A 128 17.17 4.24 13.47
N LEU A 129 16.08 4.89 13.95
CA LEU A 129 16.21 6.18 14.65
C LEU A 129 16.94 6.04 15.99
N VAL A 130 16.61 5.01 16.78
CA VAL A 130 17.12 4.83 18.14
C VAL A 130 18.55 4.27 18.11
N GLU A 131 18.81 3.20 17.38
CA GLU A 131 20.07 2.46 17.43
C GLU A 131 21.13 3.02 16.48
N GLU A 132 20.74 3.42 15.25
CA GLU A 132 21.70 3.92 14.25
C GLU A 132 21.94 5.44 14.39
N HIS A 133 20.93 6.20 14.79
CA HIS A 133 21.04 7.65 14.98
C HIS A 133 21.14 8.09 16.43
N GLY A 134 21.00 7.17 17.39
CA GLY A 134 21.12 7.46 18.82
C GLY A 134 19.99 8.35 19.36
N CYS A 135 18.84 8.41 18.70
CA CYS A 135 17.72 9.25 19.14
C CYS A 135 17.05 8.66 20.37
N GLY A 136 17.30 9.24 21.54
CA GLY A 136 16.65 8.89 22.80
C GLY A 136 15.45 9.79 23.12
N ASP A 137 15.40 10.97 22.55
CA ASP A 137 14.29 11.92 22.68
C ASP A 137 13.40 11.89 21.42
N ILE A 138 12.37 11.05 21.45
CA ILE A 138 11.42 10.87 20.33
C ILE A 138 10.04 11.39 20.72
N VAL A 139 9.40 12.11 19.79
CA VAL A 139 7.95 12.35 19.81
C VAL A 139 7.30 11.39 18.83
N MET A 140 6.40 10.54 19.32
CA MET A 140 5.59 9.63 18.52
C MET A 140 4.35 10.35 18.01
N VAL A 141 4.25 10.51 16.68
CA VAL A 141 3.04 11.00 16.02
C VAL A 141 2.20 9.79 15.64
N ALA A 142 1.29 9.43 16.54
CA ALA A 142 0.44 8.24 16.45
C ALA A 142 -0.78 8.47 15.53
N GLY A 143 -1.41 7.38 15.12
CA GLY A 143 -2.65 7.42 14.35
C GLY A 143 -3.86 7.82 15.17
N ILE A 144 -4.96 7.06 15.04
CA ILE A 144 -6.20 7.28 15.81
C ILE A 144 -6.05 6.64 17.20
N GLN A 145 -6.39 7.39 18.24
CA GLN A 145 -6.35 6.90 19.62
C GLN A 145 -7.28 5.69 19.81
N GLY A 146 -6.75 4.63 20.44
CA GLY A 146 -7.48 3.38 20.66
C GLY A 146 -7.60 2.47 19.43
N ASN A 147 -7.08 2.87 18.27
CA ASN A 147 -6.97 2.00 17.11
C ASN A 147 -5.82 0.99 17.32
N SER A 148 -6.06 -0.30 17.08
CA SER A 148 -5.09 -1.38 17.35
C SER A 148 -3.74 -1.16 16.66
N TYR A 149 -3.71 -0.74 15.41
CA TYR A 149 -2.48 -0.44 14.65
C TYR A 149 -1.72 0.77 15.25
N SER A 150 -2.46 1.78 15.72
CA SER A 150 -1.86 2.96 16.35
C SER A 150 -1.24 2.59 17.70
N GLU A 151 -1.95 1.84 18.53
CA GLU A 151 -1.49 1.43 19.87
C GLU A 151 -0.32 0.44 19.79
N GLU A 152 -0.30 -0.47 18.80
CA GLU A 152 0.82 -1.35 18.52
C GLU A 152 2.09 -0.56 18.22
N ARG A 153 2.02 0.44 17.32
CA ARG A 153 3.16 1.30 16.98
C ARG A 153 3.68 2.11 18.16
N ILE A 154 2.78 2.63 19.02
CA ILE A 154 3.16 3.29 20.26
C ILE A 154 3.90 2.31 21.18
N SER A 155 3.37 1.09 21.34
CA SER A 155 3.97 0.07 22.19
C SER A 155 5.35 -0.35 21.69
N LEU A 156 5.53 -0.54 20.41
CA LEU A 156 6.83 -0.85 19.79
C LEU A 156 7.83 0.29 19.98
N CYS A 157 7.43 1.54 19.75
CA CYS A 157 8.29 2.70 19.97
C CYS A 157 8.74 2.78 21.44
N ARG A 158 7.81 2.58 22.39
CA ARG A 158 8.11 2.57 23.82
C ARG A 158 9.09 1.46 24.19
N GLN A 159 8.83 0.24 23.76
CA GLN A 159 9.68 -0.91 24.02
C GLN A 159 11.12 -0.66 23.50
N ILE A 160 11.28 -0.18 22.27
CA ILE A 160 12.60 0.06 21.67
C ILE A 160 13.37 1.15 22.43
N LEU A 161 12.69 2.23 22.85
CA LEU A 161 13.30 3.28 23.67
C LEU A 161 13.74 2.73 25.02
N GLU A 162 12.92 1.93 25.70
CA GLU A 162 13.23 1.30 27.00
C GLU A 162 14.42 0.34 26.87
N GLU A 163 14.48 -0.48 25.84
CA GLU A 163 15.61 -1.37 25.53
C GLU A 163 16.93 -0.59 25.38
N ASN A 164 16.87 0.67 24.94
CA ASN A 164 18.01 1.55 24.73
C ASN A 164 18.21 2.61 25.84
N GLY A 165 17.61 2.42 27.02
CA GLY A 165 17.78 3.26 28.20
C GLY A 165 17.08 4.60 28.15
N SER A 166 16.10 4.77 27.25
CA SER A 166 15.26 5.95 27.10
C SER A 166 13.81 5.62 27.46
N SER A 167 12.89 6.58 27.29
CA SER A 167 11.47 6.36 27.56
C SER A 167 10.56 7.16 26.63
N LEU A 168 9.33 6.69 26.44
CA LEU A 168 8.27 7.40 25.76
C LEU A 168 7.16 7.79 26.73
N PRO A 169 7.26 8.94 27.42
CA PRO A 169 6.24 9.38 28.34
C PRO A 169 4.98 9.83 27.59
N PRO A 170 3.79 9.83 28.25
CA PRO A 170 2.51 10.11 27.57
C PRO A 170 2.46 11.44 26.82
N GLU A 171 3.10 12.48 27.35
CA GLU A 171 3.16 13.82 26.72
C GLU A 171 3.94 13.86 25.40
N LYS A 172 4.74 12.84 25.11
CA LYS A 172 5.45 12.67 23.82
C LYS A 172 4.71 11.78 22.83
N VAL A 173 3.49 11.35 23.15
CA VAL A 173 2.60 10.66 22.22
C VAL A 173 1.53 11.64 21.79
N ILE A 174 1.54 12.07 20.55
CA ILE A 174 0.55 12.96 19.96
C ILE A 174 -0.22 12.25 18.86
N TYR A 175 -1.50 12.52 18.71
CA TYR A 175 -2.37 11.81 17.77
C TYR A 175 -2.68 12.67 16.55
N GLY A 176 -2.17 12.26 15.39
CA GLY A 176 -2.35 12.91 14.09
C GLY A 176 -3.42 12.23 13.23
N GLU A 177 -4.09 11.20 13.75
CA GLU A 177 -5.26 10.54 13.14
C GLU A 177 -5.02 10.03 11.69
N TYR A 178 -3.76 9.80 11.32
CA TYR A 178 -3.26 9.42 9.98
C TYR A 178 -3.37 10.51 8.90
N TRP A 179 -3.76 11.76 9.25
CA TRP A 179 -3.94 12.86 8.31
C TRP A 179 -3.11 14.09 8.66
N ASP A 180 -2.89 14.96 7.69
CA ASP A 180 -2.12 16.19 7.79
C ASP A 180 -2.73 17.20 8.77
N GLU A 181 -3.99 17.56 8.60
CA GLU A 181 -4.64 18.60 9.39
C GLU A 181 -4.75 18.24 10.90
N PRO A 182 -5.17 17.02 11.31
CA PRO A 182 -5.06 16.60 12.71
C PRO A 182 -3.62 16.61 13.24
N THR A 183 -2.63 16.28 12.41
CA THR A 183 -1.22 16.33 12.78
C THR A 183 -0.79 17.75 13.09
N TYR A 184 -1.16 18.74 12.26
CA TYR A 184 -0.89 20.16 12.53
C TYR A 184 -1.48 20.58 13.88
N ARG A 185 -2.73 20.26 14.16
CA ARG A 185 -3.38 20.56 15.46
C ARG A 185 -2.69 19.91 16.65
N ALA A 186 -2.23 18.66 16.48
CA ALA A 186 -1.52 17.94 17.53
C ALA A 186 -0.16 18.58 17.82
N LEU A 187 0.58 19.00 16.78
CA LEU A 187 1.84 19.72 16.92
C LEU A 187 1.67 21.10 17.58
N ASP A 188 0.64 21.88 17.18
CA ASP A 188 0.34 23.18 17.79
C ASP A 188 0.08 23.02 19.31
N ARG A 189 -0.70 22.00 19.71
CA ARG A 189 -0.92 21.70 21.12
C ARG A 189 0.37 21.29 21.84
N TYR A 190 1.12 20.36 21.25
CA TYR A 190 2.37 19.90 21.84
C TYR A 190 3.33 21.05 22.15
N PHE A 191 3.53 21.99 21.21
CA PHE A 191 4.42 23.14 21.42
C PHE A 191 3.79 24.21 22.33
N ALA A 192 2.48 24.43 22.31
CA ALA A 192 1.78 25.36 23.21
C ALA A 192 1.85 24.89 24.69
N ASP A 193 1.83 23.59 24.92
CA ASP A 193 1.96 22.96 26.24
C ASP A 193 3.41 22.89 26.74
N GLY A 194 4.34 23.55 26.03
CA GLY A 194 5.76 23.63 26.41
C GLY A 194 6.65 22.51 25.88
N GLY A 195 6.15 21.72 24.94
CA GLY A 195 6.93 20.74 24.20
C GLY A 195 8.14 21.38 23.50
N ARG A 196 9.27 20.67 23.49
CA ARG A 196 10.50 21.09 22.80
C ARG A 196 10.69 20.30 21.52
N VAL A 197 11.51 20.84 20.61
CA VAL A 197 11.93 20.11 19.41
C VAL A 197 12.70 18.87 19.86
N PRO A 198 12.24 17.64 19.56
CA PRO A 198 12.89 16.41 19.96
C PRO A 198 14.10 16.11 19.03
N GLU A 199 14.83 15.03 19.32
CA GLU A 199 15.85 14.51 18.41
C GLU A 199 15.22 13.90 17.15
N ALA A 200 14.01 13.29 17.29
CA ALA A 200 13.26 12.78 16.14
C ALA A 200 11.74 12.81 16.37
N PHE A 201 11.00 12.98 15.27
CA PHE A 201 9.60 12.61 15.16
C PHE A 201 9.47 11.26 14.44
N LEU A 202 8.85 10.28 15.10
CA LEU A 202 8.48 9.01 14.51
C LEU A 202 6.99 9.01 14.25
N CYS A 203 6.60 8.99 12.99
CA CYS A 203 5.21 9.12 12.55
C CYS A 203 4.63 7.77 12.17
N ALA A 204 3.38 7.52 12.53
CA ALA A 204 2.70 6.26 12.21
C ALA A 204 2.40 6.10 10.71
N ASN A 205 2.51 7.17 9.89
CA ASN A 205 2.53 7.06 8.43
C ASN A 205 3.29 8.21 7.76
N ASP A 206 3.48 8.10 6.43
CA ASP A 206 4.20 9.11 5.64
C ASP A 206 3.44 10.42 5.50
N ALA A 207 2.10 10.41 5.46
CA ALA A 207 1.31 11.63 5.37
C ALA A 207 1.54 12.53 6.59
N MET A 208 1.54 11.95 7.79
CA MET A 208 1.88 12.67 9.01
C MET A 208 3.35 13.10 9.05
N ALA A 209 4.28 12.27 8.55
CA ALA A 209 5.69 12.64 8.47
C ALA A 209 5.93 13.85 7.55
N ILE A 210 5.25 13.90 6.40
CA ILE A 210 5.25 15.06 5.50
C ILE A 210 4.68 16.29 6.21
N ALA A 211 3.54 16.15 6.90
CA ALA A 211 2.93 17.24 7.66
C ALA A 211 3.89 17.79 8.75
N VAL A 212 4.58 16.91 9.47
CA VAL A 212 5.62 17.30 10.44
C VAL A 212 6.74 18.09 9.75
N CYS A 213 7.26 17.61 8.62
CA CYS A 213 8.33 18.31 7.87
C CYS A 213 7.89 19.71 7.43
N ILE A 214 6.67 19.85 6.91
CA ILE A 214 6.13 21.16 6.48
C ILE A 214 5.95 22.06 7.70
N TYR A 215 5.34 21.57 8.78
CA TYR A 215 5.14 22.32 10.03
C TYR A 215 6.45 22.86 10.62
N LEU A 216 7.50 22.05 10.61
CA LEU A 216 8.84 22.43 11.09
C LEU A 216 9.49 23.48 10.17
N SER A 217 9.36 23.29 8.85
CA SER A 217 9.90 24.21 7.85
C SER A 217 9.30 25.61 7.97
N GLU A 218 7.99 25.74 8.22
CA GLU A 218 7.30 27.03 8.48
C GLU A 218 7.86 27.76 9.70
N ARG A 219 8.50 27.03 10.62
CA ARG A 219 9.13 27.55 11.84
C ARG A 219 10.65 27.66 11.74
N ASN A 220 11.19 27.52 10.53
CA ASN A 220 12.63 27.54 10.24
C ASN A 220 13.44 26.46 11.01
N ILE A 221 12.81 25.32 11.32
CA ILE A 221 13.46 24.16 11.90
C ILE A 221 13.80 23.19 10.77
N ARG A 222 15.08 22.92 10.58
CA ARG A 222 15.56 22.12 9.45
C ARG A 222 15.53 20.62 9.77
N VAL A 223 14.98 19.85 8.81
CA VAL A 223 15.02 18.39 8.77
C VAL A 223 16.01 17.99 7.67
N PRO A 224 17.03 17.18 7.94
CA PRO A 224 17.28 16.41 9.18
C PRO A 224 18.22 17.09 10.17
N GLU A 225 18.79 18.28 9.89
CA GLU A 225 19.95 18.83 10.62
C GLU A 225 19.65 19.19 12.08
N GLN A 226 18.43 19.58 12.41
CA GLN A 226 18.02 19.95 13.77
C GLN A 226 17.10 18.91 14.40
N VAL A 227 16.34 18.18 13.58
CA VAL A 227 15.43 17.13 14.02
C VAL A 227 15.24 16.13 12.89
N ARG A 228 15.23 14.86 13.20
CA ARG A 228 14.96 13.79 12.24
C ARG A 228 13.47 13.52 12.16
N VAL A 229 13.04 13.04 10.99
CA VAL A 229 11.64 12.61 10.79
C VAL A 229 11.64 11.27 10.08
N ALA A 230 10.79 10.35 10.55
CA ALA A 230 10.54 9.09 9.85
C ALA A 230 9.04 8.80 9.81
N GLY A 231 8.61 8.16 8.74
CA GLY A 231 7.23 7.78 8.49
C GLY A 231 7.05 6.27 8.37
N PHE A 232 5.94 5.87 7.76
CA PHE A 232 5.58 4.49 7.47
C PHE A 232 4.66 4.46 6.25
N ASP A 233 4.60 3.37 5.49
CA ASP A 233 3.83 3.05 4.29
C ASP A 233 4.62 3.16 2.97
N GLY A 234 5.70 3.93 2.90
CA GLY A 234 6.57 4.03 1.72
C GLY A 234 5.89 4.66 0.50
N THR A 235 5.10 5.67 0.75
CA THR A 235 4.26 6.31 -0.28
C THR A 235 5.06 7.10 -1.31
N LEU A 236 4.50 7.30 -2.52
CA LEU A 236 5.10 8.14 -3.56
C LEU A 236 5.25 9.61 -3.14
N PRO A 237 4.27 10.24 -2.44
CA PRO A 237 4.48 11.57 -1.86
C PRO A 237 5.66 11.63 -0.90
N GLY A 238 5.84 10.62 -0.01
CA GLY A 238 6.99 10.54 0.90
C GLY A 238 8.33 10.40 0.17
N GLU A 239 8.36 9.67 -0.94
CA GLU A 239 9.54 9.53 -1.80
C GLU A 239 9.89 10.84 -2.52
N SER A 240 8.89 11.59 -2.96
CA SER A 240 9.04 12.83 -3.74
C SER A 240 9.18 14.07 -2.88
N HIS A 241 8.98 13.95 -1.56
CA HIS A 241 9.15 15.07 -0.61
C HIS A 241 10.61 15.49 -0.48
N VAL A 242 10.86 16.72 -0.05
CA VAL A 242 12.21 17.23 0.24
C VAL A 242 12.25 17.76 1.67
N PRO A 243 13.00 17.09 2.56
CA PRO A 243 13.77 15.84 2.37
C PRO A 243 12.87 14.62 2.15
N ALA A 244 13.32 13.64 1.35
CA ALA A 244 12.59 12.40 1.13
C ALA A 244 12.42 11.61 2.43
N ILE A 245 11.21 11.11 2.70
CA ILE A 245 10.84 10.50 3.98
C ILE A 245 11.44 9.10 4.13
N THR A 246 12.25 8.91 5.19
CA THR A 246 12.68 7.58 5.66
C THR A 246 11.47 6.82 6.18
N THR A 247 11.26 5.59 5.72
CA THR A 247 10.01 4.85 5.92
C THR A 247 10.22 3.34 5.75
N ALA A 248 9.16 2.57 5.88
CA ALA A 248 9.11 1.17 5.46
C ALA A 248 7.82 0.91 4.70
N ARG A 249 7.85 -0.06 3.78
CA ARG A 249 6.67 -0.50 3.03
C ARG A 249 6.67 -2.02 2.83
N PRO A 250 5.53 -2.63 2.49
CA PRO A 250 5.51 -4.04 2.12
C PRO A 250 6.50 -4.33 0.99
N ASP A 251 7.24 -5.43 1.09
CA ASP A 251 8.12 -5.89 0.01
C ASP A 251 7.27 -6.48 -1.14
N PHE A 252 6.78 -5.60 -1.99
CA PHE A 252 5.96 -5.98 -3.15
C PHE A 252 6.71 -6.87 -4.14
N SER A 253 8.04 -6.73 -4.25
CA SER A 253 8.85 -7.57 -5.14
C SER A 253 8.86 -9.01 -4.66
N TYR A 254 9.07 -9.22 -3.36
CA TYR A 254 8.96 -10.53 -2.72
C TYR A 254 7.53 -11.10 -2.87
N MET A 255 6.52 -10.28 -2.54
CA MET A 255 5.11 -10.71 -2.55
C MET A 255 4.66 -11.17 -3.94
N PHE A 256 4.85 -10.34 -4.96
CA PHE A 256 4.43 -10.67 -6.33
C PHE A 256 5.31 -11.75 -6.95
N GLY A 257 6.63 -11.77 -6.65
CA GLY A 257 7.50 -12.85 -7.06
C GLY A 257 7.00 -14.21 -6.57
N LYS A 258 6.75 -14.32 -5.27
CA LYS A 258 6.21 -15.55 -4.64
C LYS A 258 4.82 -15.93 -5.17
N MET A 259 3.95 -14.94 -5.39
CA MET A 259 2.62 -15.16 -5.98
C MET A 259 2.73 -15.75 -7.39
N LEU A 260 3.58 -15.17 -8.24
CA LEU A 260 3.77 -15.63 -9.62
C LEU A 260 4.40 -17.01 -9.66
N ASP A 261 5.39 -17.31 -8.80
CA ASP A 261 5.97 -18.65 -8.67
C ASP A 261 4.89 -19.69 -8.31
N ARG A 262 3.99 -19.34 -7.40
CA ARG A 262 2.88 -20.23 -7.00
C ARG A 262 1.88 -20.42 -8.14
N MET A 263 1.57 -19.35 -8.90
CA MET A 263 0.68 -19.45 -10.07
C MET A 263 1.28 -20.28 -11.20
N GLU A 264 2.59 -20.20 -11.45
CA GLU A 264 3.29 -21.02 -12.45
C GLU A 264 3.23 -22.50 -12.11
N ASN A 265 3.36 -22.82 -10.83
CA ASN A 265 3.39 -24.20 -10.31
C ASN A 265 2.06 -24.58 -9.64
N TRP A 266 0.95 -23.95 -10.00
CA TRP A 266 -0.35 -24.27 -9.41
C TRP A 266 -0.82 -25.66 -9.76
N ASN A 267 -1.19 -26.44 -8.73
CA ASN A 267 -1.86 -27.72 -8.89
C ASN A 267 -3.34 -27.57 -8.53
N ALA A 268 -4.21 -28.06 -9.42
CA ALA A 268 -5.67 -28.05 -9.21
C ALA A 268 -6.11 -28.77 -7.92
N GLU A 269 -5.31 -29.69 -7.40
CA GLU A 269 -5.55 -30.38 -6.11
C GLU A 269 -5.34 -29.48 -4.89
N ASP A 270 -4.70 -28.31 -5.08
CA ASP A 270 -4.51 -27.33 -4.02
C ASP A 270 -5.70 -26.35 -3.91
N THR A 271 -6.65 -26.43 -4.81
CA THR A 271 -7.87 -25.62 -4.79
C THR A 271 -8.64 -25.83 -3.49
N GLY A 272 -8.99 -24.73 -2.83
CA GLY A 272 -9.71 -24.74 -1.56
C GLY A 272 -8.82 -24.94 -0.32
N LYS A 273 -7.50 -25.12 -0.48
CA LYS A 273 -6.57 -25.08 0.65
C LYS A 273 -6.36 -23.65 1.12
N THR A 274 -6.31 -23.48 2.43
CA THR A 274 -6.03 -22.17 3.05
C THR A 274 -4.55 -22.11 3.42
N GLU A 275 -3.87 -21.06 2.96
CA GLU A 275 -2.49 -20.76 3.32
C GLU A 275 -2.44 -19.34 3.91
N LEU A 276 -1.51 -19.10 4.85
CA LEU A 276 -1.20 -17.75 5.36
C LEU A 276 0.25 -17.42 5.01
N TRP A 277 0.44 -16.35 4.26
CA TRP A 277 1.74 -15.86 3.87
C TRP A 277 2.05 -14.54 4.54
N PRO A 278 2.95 -14.49 5.51
CA PRO A 278 3.46 -13.21 6.02
C PRO A 278 4.27 -12.53 4.91
N ILE A 279 3.93 -11.27 4.65
CA ILE A 279 4.63 -10.42 3.69
C ILE A 279 5.54 -9.48 4.48
N PRO A 280 6.86 -9.59 4.31
CA PRO A 280 7.81 -8.74 5.00
C PRO A 280 7.74 -7.29 4.53
N TYR A 281 8.31 -6.40 5.34
CA TYR A 281 8.52 -5.00 4.99
C TYR A 281 9.97 -4.76 4.56
N GLU A 282 10.17 -3.97 3.51
CA GLU A 282 11.45 -3.37 3.17
C GLU A 282 11.59 -2.01 3.86
N PHE A 283 12.77 -1.77 4.45
CA PHE A 283 13.12 -0.49 5.06
C PHE A 283 13.73 0.42 3.98
N LEU A 284 13.21 1.64 3.89
CA LEU A 284 13.59 2.64 2.90
C LEU A 284 14.29 3.80 3.60
N GLN A 285 15.60 3.68 3.70
CA GLN A 285 16.48 4.70 4.25
C GLN A 285 16.59 5.88 3.28
N ARG A 286 16.17 7.08 3.72
CA ARG A 286 16.13 8.28 2.90
C ARG A 286 16.70 9.50 3.66
N GLU A 287 16.42 10.71 3.17
CA GLU A 287 17.07 11.95 3.63
C GLU A 287 16.55 12.45 4.97
N SER A 288 15.27 12.26 5.29
CA SER A 288 14.61 12.90 6.44
C SER A 288 15.13 12.44 7.81
N CYS A 289 15.82 11.30 7.89
CA CYS A 289 16.55 10.86 9.08
C CYS A 289 18.03 11.28 9.09
N GLY A 290 18.52 11.92 8.03
CA GLY A 290 19.92 12.31 7.88
C GLY A 290 20.79 11.30 7.13
N CYS A 291 20.21 10.23 6.60
CA CYS A 291 20.92 9.28 5.75
C CYS A 291 20.99 9.79 4.31
N VAL A 292 22.14 9.59 3.68
CA VAL A 292 22.29 9.91 2.26
C VAL A 292 21.66 8.77 1.45
N GLN A 293 20.79 9.10 0.51
CA GLN A 293 20.26 8.09 -0.43
C GLN A 293 21.43 7.41 -1.16
N ARG A 294 21.63 6.12 -0.92
CA ARG A 294 22.68 5.33 -1.61
C ARG A 294 22.47 5.25 -3.13
N ASN A 295 21.31 5.64 -3.64
CA ASN A 295 20.92 5.53 -5.06
C ASN A 295 20.58 6.88 -5.73
N ALA A 296 20.94 8.03 -5.15
CA ALA A 296 20.66 9.35 -5.72
C ALA A 296 21.18 9.54 -7.16
N PHE A 297 22.24 8.81 -7.58
CA PHE A 297 22.78 8.87 -8.94
C PHE A 297 21.97 8.07 -9.99
N LEU A 298 21.13 7.13 -9.58
CA LEU A 298 20.27 6.36 -10.49
C LEU A 298 18.85 6.95 -10.57
N SER A 299 18.41 7.71 -9.55
CA SER A 299 17.07 8.29 -9.50
C SER A 299 16.89 9.49 -10.43
N THR A 300 17.96 10.26 -10.70
CA THR A 300 17.85 11.45 -11.58
C THR A 300 17.61 11.13 -13.05
N LYS A 301 18.01 9.97 -13.55
CA LYS A 301 17.66 9.51 -14.89
C LYS A 301 16.30 8.80 -14.95
N LYS A 302 15.98 7.98 -13.93
CA LYS A 302 14.69 7.28 -13.85
C LYS A 302 13.54 8.18 -13.40
N SER A 303 13.75 9.17 -12.53
CA SER A 303 12.66 10.05 -12.07
C SER A 303 12.11 10.97 -13.15
N GLY A 304 12.91 11.36 -14.15
CA GLY A 304 12.43 12.10 -15.32
C GLY A 304 11.56 11.24 -16.21
N GLU A 305 11.97 10.02 -16.50
CA GLU A 305 11.21 9.04 -17.27
C GLU A 305 10.00 8.52 -16.49
N LEU A 306 10.14 8.20 -15.19
CA LEU A 306 9.00 7.79 -14.36
C LEU A 306 7.93 8.89 -14.20
N LYS A 307 8.32 10.17 -14.14
CA LYS A 307 7.31 11.27 -14.10
C LYS A 307 6.50 11.35 -15.39
N ILE A 308 7.11 11.08 -16.52
CA ILE A 308 6.41 11.06 -17.80
C ILE A 308 5.56 9.79 -17.92
N ASP A 309 6.10 8.65 -17.53
CA ASP A 309 5.39 7.38 -17.54
C ASP A 309 4.26 7.33 -16.52
N ASN A 310 4.44 7.87 -15.31
CA ASN A 310 3.35 8.03 -14.34
C ASN A 310 2.27 9.00 -14.83
N LEU A 311 2.62 10.07 -15.56
CA LEU A 311 1.64 10.99 -16.14
C LEU A 311 0.85 10.33 -17.29
N ILE A 312 1.53 9.54 -18.12
CA ILE A 312 0.93 8.73 -19.19
C ILE A 312 0.09 7.62 -18.55
N TYR A 313 0.60 6.95 -17.53
CA TYR A 313 -0.08 5.88 -16.80
C TYR A 313 -1.34 6.37 -16.07
N THR A 314 -1.26 7.51 -15.37
CA THR A 314 -2.43 8.15 -14.75
C THR A 314 -3.46 8.61 -15.79
N ARG A 315 -3.03 9.04 -16.98
CA ARG A 315 -3.92 9.32 -18.11
C ARG A 315 -4.57 8.05 -18.66
N HIS A 316 -3.82 6.94 -18.79
CA HIS A 316 -4.37 5.65 -19.25
C HIS A 316 -5.36 5.06 -18.23
N ILE A 317 -5.06 5.09 -16.94
CA ILE A 317 -5.99 4.65 -15.88
C ILE A 317 -7.24 5.53 -15.86
N ARG A 318 -7.12 6.85 -15.99
CA ARG A 318 -8.29 7.74 -16.11
C ARG A 318 -9.09 7.49 -17.39
N ALA A 319 -8.42 7.22 -18.50
CA ALA A 319 -9.07 6.88 -19.75
C ALA A 319 -9.76 5.50 -19.69
N MET A 320 -9.10 4.49 -19.10
CA MET A 320 -9.70 3.19 -18.82
C MET A 320 -10.84 3.31 -17.80
N GLY A 321 -10.67 4.10 -16.73
CA GLY A 321 -11.73 4.38 -15.77
C GLY A 321 -12.94 5.03 -16.40
N ASN A 322 -12.75 5.97 -17.31
CA ASN A 322 -13.83 6.58 -18.07
C ASN A 322 -14.45 5.61 -19.09
N PHE A 323 -13.64 4.75 -19.71
CA PHE A 323 -14.11 3.72 -20.62
C PHE A 323 -14.94 2.66 -19.89
N ILE A 324 -14.44 2.13 -18.77
CA ILE A 324 -15.17 1.14 -17.95
C ILE A 324 -16.42 1.79 -17.35
N ARG A 325 -16.36 3.03 -16.85
CA ARG A 325 -17.52 3.75 -16.35
C ARG A 325 -18.55 3.99 -17.45
N LYS A 326 -18.13 4.28 -18.67
CA LYS A 326 -19.01 4.36 -19.84
C LYS A 326 -19.62 3.00 -20.19
N THR A 327 -18.81 1.94 -20.19
CA THR A 327 -19.26 0.57 -20.52
C THR A 327 -20.23 0.02 -19.47
N LEU A 328 -19.97 0.28 -18.17
CA LEU A 328 -20.84 -0.15 -17.08
C LEU A 328 -22.11 0.73 -16.91
N SER A 329 -22.07 2.00 -17.36
CA SER A 329 -23.24 2.89 -17.37
C SER A 329 -24.14 2.72 -18.60
N MET A 330 -23.68 2.00 -19.60
CA MET A 330 -24.43 1.74 -20.83
C MET A 330 -25.27 0.46 -20.69
N ASN A 331 -26.47 0.65 -20.17
CA ASN A 331 -27.53 -0.38 -20.07
C ASN A 331 -28.17 -0.70 -21.44
N SER A 332 -27.40 -0.87 -22.50
CA SER A 332 -27.91 -1.47 -23.73
C SER A 332 -26.78 -1.88 -24.68
N LEU A 333 -26.83 -3.11 -25.11
CA LEU A 333 -26.04 -3.69 -26.21
C LEU A 333 -26.23 -2.96 -27.55
N GLU A 334 -27.02 -1.91 -27.62
CA GLU A 334 -27.35 -1.18 -28.84
C GLU A 334 -26.26 -0.20 -29.32
N MET A 335 -25.26 0.16 -28.48
CA MET A 335 -24.21 1.10 -28.87
C MET A 335 -22.88 0.46 -29.29
N LEU A 336 -22.83 -0.85 -29.50
CA LEU A 336 -21.70 -1.54 -30.13
C LEU A 336 -21.91 -1.75 -31.63
N SER A 337 -22.99 -1.20 -32.22
CA SER A 337 -23.35 -1.32 -33.65
C SER A 337 -23.19 -0.01 -34.44
N GLU A 338 -22.63 1.03 -33.88
CA GLU A 338 -22.12 2.23 -34.56
C GLU A 338 -20.59 2.34 -34.31
#